data_522887628e94668655f90ff11928b2f2
#
_entry.id   522887628e94668655f90ff11928b2f2
#
_cell.length_a   1.000
_cell.length_b   1.000
_cell.length_c   1.000
_cell.angle_alpha   90.00
_cell.angle_beta   90.00
_cell.angle_gamma   90.00
#
_symmetry.space_group_name_H-M   'P 1'
#
loop_
_entity.id
_entity.type
_entity.pdbx_description
1 polymer ?
#
loop_
_entity_poly.entity_id
_entity_poly.type
_entity_poly.pdbx_seq_one_letter_code
_entity_poly.pdbx_strand_id
1 'polypeptide(L)'
;MKLHWQILVAIGLGIKRNWHIFFALIGGVFVGLWFPFQQGDPAPFHEILYFVGQAFIRLIQMIVIPLVISAIIVGIASLGDSRQLGKIGIKMVGYYALITVIAVTIGISLAMAVKPGKGLKPQIDAQQSQIVQEKIEIIKKETLNIPALILNMIPGNPINDANNAKNHMETRMVQILVAVIIFGAAFAAIGEVNRPVVSFFESVFAATMKVTDWIMVIAMPGIFSLTAYAVAKTGLETIKELWMYVAVILLGLAIQFFVTYPVIIKLFSKVKVFSLYQAITEAMMVAFGTASSSATLPVTIACCERRAGISGKICSFVLPLGATMNMDATALFQSVAVIFIAQAYDITLSPLMLVLIGVLAIVASSTSAGIPSAGVITLALILQGGLKLSIEEVGQAYALIFAFDRIIDMFRTVINVTSDAVVASIIASNEGELDYELLENEEVWKEVV
;
A
#
# COMPACT_ATOMS: atom_id res chain seq x y z
N MET A 1 27.26 17.28 -0.84
CA MET A 1 26.04 18.12 -0.78
C MET A 1 25.28 17.79 0.49
N LYS A 2 24.80 18.76 1.29
CA LYS A 2 24.14 18.45 2.57
C LYS A 2 22.84 17.67 2.31
N LEU A 3 22.51 16.66 3.13
CA LEU A 3 21.36 15.73 2.97
C LEU A 3 20.03 16.45 2.66
N HIS A 4 19.77 17.59 3.32
CA HIS A 4 18.56 18.38 3.06
C HIS A 4 18.47 18.93 1.63
N TRP A 5 19.59 19.30 1.00
CA TRP A 5 19.62 19.70 -0.40
C TRP A 5 19.36 18.53 -1.34
N GLN A 6 19.87 17.35 -1.02
CA GLN A 6 19.63 16.13 -1.80
C GLN A 6 18.14 15.75 -1.73
N ILE A 7 17.51 15.83 -0.55
CA ILE A 7 16.09 15.60 -0.39
C ILE A 7 15.27 16.63 -1.18
N LEU A 8 15.61 17.93 -1.12
CA LEU A 8 14.94 18.96 -1.89
C LEU A 8 15.07 18.76 -3.40
N VAL A 9 16.24 18.36 -3.88
CA VAL A 9 16.46 18.01 -5.29
C VAL A 9 15.64 16.79 -5.69
N ALA A 10 15.57 15.76 -4.84
CA ALA A 10 14.75 14.58 -5.07
C ALA A 10 13.24 14.92 -5.17
N ILE A 11 12.75 15.76 -4.25
CA ILE A 11 11.38 16.29 -4.29
C ILE A 11 11.15 17.04 -5.60
N GLY A 12 12.06 17.92 -6.00
CA GLY A 12 11.97 18.66 -7.25
C GLY A 12 11.96 17.76 -8.49
N LEU A 13 12.82 16.74 -8.54
CA LEU A 13 12.85 15.76 -9.63
C LEU A 13 11.61 14.88 -9.65
N GLY A 14 11.11 14.45 -8.49
CA GLY A 14 9.88 13.69 -8.36
C GLY A 14 8.66 14.47 -8.85
N ILE A 15 8.54 15.75 -8.48
CA ILE A 15 7.51 16.66 -8.99
C ILE A 15 7.67 16.84 -10.50
N LYS A 16 8.88 17.09 -11.01
CA LYS A 16 9.14 17.23 -12.44
C LYS A 16 8.76 16.00 -13.24
N ARG A 17 8.96 14.79 -12.72
CA ARG A 17 8.61 13.54 -13.39
C ARG A 17 7.09 13.27 -13.37
N ASN A 18 6.42 13.65 -12.29
CA ASN A 18 4.98 13.41 -12.09
C ASN A 18 4.14 14.68 -12.22
N TRP A 19 4.68 15.77 -12.82
CA TRP A 19 4.02 17.07 -12.91
C TRP A 19 2.61 17.00 -13.52
N HIS A 20 2.40 16.10 -14.51
CA HIS A 20 1.12 15.90 -15.17
C HIS A 20 0.02 15.44 -14.19
N ILE A 21 0.35 14.67 -13.15
CA ILE A 21 -0.60 14.23 -12.11
C ILE A 21 -0.92 15.39 -11.16
N PHE A 22 0.09 16.20 -10.80
CA PHE A 22 -0.13 17.41 -10.00
C PHE A 22 -1.02 18.40 -10.75
N PHE A 23 -0.80 18.58 -12.07
CA PHE A 23 -1.65 19.42 -12.88
C PHE A 23 -3.06 18.85 -13.01
N ALA A 24 -3.23 17.55 -13.13
CA ALA A 24 -4.54 16.92 -13.14
C ALA A 24 -5.30 17.18 -11.82
N LEU A 25 -4.62 17.05 -10.69
CA LEU A 25 -5.21 17.29 -9.38
C LEU A 25 -5.58 18.76 -9.18
N ILE A 26 -4.63 19.68 -9.41
CA ILE A 26 -4.86 21.14 -9.28
C ILE A 26 -5.92 21.61 -10.26
N GLY A 27 -5.83 21.17 -11.52
CA GLY A 27 -6.81 21.49 -12.56
C GLY A 27 -8.21 20.94 -12.22
N GLY A 28 -8.28 19.72 -11.67
CA GLY A 28 -9.53 19.14 -11.20
C GLY A 28 -10.15 19.94 -10.06
N VAL A 29 -9.35 20.35 -9.07
CA VAL A 29 -9.82 21.25 -8.00
C VAL A 29 -10.36 22.56 -8.58
N PHE A 30 -9.59 23.18 -9.48
CA PHE A 30 -9.98 24.47 -10.08
C PHE A 30 -11.29 24.37 -10.88
N VAL A 31 -11.43 23.32 -11.70
CA VAL A 31 -12.64 23.07 -12.49
C VAL A 31 -13.82 22.72 -11.58
N GLY A 32 -13.63 21.93 -10.55
CA GLY A 32 -14.68 21.60 -9.60
C GLY A 32 -15.21 22.82 -8.85
N LEU A 33 -14.33 23.77 -8.51
CA LEU A 33 -14.72 25.06 -7.90
C LEU A 33 -15.41 26.02 -8.88
N TRP A 34 -14.99 25.99 -10.14
CA TRP A 34 -15.57 26.88 -11.17
C TRP A 34 -16.95 26.40 -11.63
N PHE A 35 -17.18 25.10 -11.60
CA PHE A 35 -18.45 24.47 -12.00
C PHE A 35 -19.05 23.66 -10.84
N PRO A 36 -19.50 24.31 -9.73
CA PRO A 36 -20.13 23.61 -8.63
C PRO A 36 -21.48 23.01 -9.05
N PHE A 37 -21.89 21.94 -8.38
CA PHE A 37 -23.23 21.36 -8.57
C PHE A 37 -24.29 22.41 -8.23
N GLN A 38 -25.16 22.72 -9.17
CA GLN A 38 -26.37 23.50 -8.90
C GLN A 38 -27.48 22.57 -8.43
N GLN A 39 -28.27 23.01 -7.44
CA GLN A 39 -29.38 22.21 -6.92
C GLN A 39 -30.36 21.85 -8.04
N GLY A 40 -30.44 20.57 -8.39
CA GLY A 40 -31.52 20.03 -9.21
C GLY A 40 -31.13 19.18 -10.41
N ASP A 41 -29.98 19.44 -11.09
CA ASP A 41 -29.59 18.59 -12.23
C ASP A 41 -28.08 18.61 -12.45
N PRO A 42 -27.44 17.43 -12.55
CA PRO A 42 -26.04 17.37 -12.96
C PRO A 42 -25.98 17.80 -14.44
N ALA A 43 -25.27 18.91 -14.70
CA ALA A 43 -25.00 19.29 -16.07
C ALA A 43 -24.28 18.14 -16.82
N PRO A 44 -24.48 17.95 -18.14
CA PRO A 44 -23.86 16.87 -18.91
C PRO A 44 -22.35 16.75 -18.71
N PHE A 45 -21.68 17.85 -18.37
CA PHE A 45 -20.27 17.89 -18.05
C PHE A 45 -19.94 17.08 -16.76
N HIS A 46 -20.77 17.15 -15.72
CA HIS A 46 -20.57 16.40 -14.48
C HIS A 46 -20.74 14.89 -14.69
N GLU A 47 -21.66 14.50 -15.58
CA GLU A 47 -21.84 13.09 -15.95
C GLU A 47 -20.63 12.52 -16.68
N ILE A 48 -20.01 13.32 -17.56
CA ILE A 48 -18.76 12.95 -18.25
C ILE A 48 -17.63 12.80 -17.23
N LEU A 49 -17.48 13.74 -16.30
CA LEU A 49 -16.45 13.64 -15.24
C LEU A 49 -16.67 12.38 -14.38
N TYR A 50 -17.92 12.13 -14.00
CA TYR A 50 -18.27 10.92 -13.25
C TYR A 50 -17.94 9.66 -14.04
N PHE A 51 -18.35 9.57 -15.31
CA PHE A 51 -18.08 8.43 -16.17
C PHE A 51 -16.58 8.14 -16.32
N VAL A 52 -15.76 9.15 -16.65
CA VAL A 52 -14.31 9.00 -16.83
C VAL A 52 -13.64 8.56 -15.52
N GLY A 53 -14.02 9.18 -14.41
CA GLY A 53 -13.51 8.84 -13.09
C GLY A 53 -13.87 7.41 -12.68
N GLN A 54 -15.13 7.00 -12.85
CA GLN A 54 -15.60 5.65 -12.54
C GLN A 54 -15.00 4.58 -13.47
N ALA A 55 -14.82 4.89 -14.76
CA ALA A 55 -14.15 3.99 -15.69
C ALA A 55 -12.71 3.71 -15.23
N PHE A 56 -11.98 4.74 -14.80
CA PHE A 56 -10.63 4.58 -14.28
C PHE A 56 -10.62 3.69 -13.01
N ILE A 57 -11.53 3.93 -12.04
CA ILE A 57 -11.64 3.11 -10.84
C ILE A 57 -11.95 1.65 -11.19
N ARG A 58 -12.90 1.39 -12.09
CA ARG A 58 -13.27 0.03 -12.51
C ARG A 58 -12.12 -0.72 -13.18
N LEU A 59 -11.32 -0.02 -14.00
CA LEU A 59 -10.13 -0.61 -14.61
C LEU A 59 -9.09 -1.00 -13.54
N ILE A 60 -8.90 -0.18 -12.51
CA ILE A 60 -8.03 -0.52 -11.36
C ILE A 60 -8.60 -1.75 -10.64
N GLN A 61 -9.88 -1.76 -10.32
CA GLN A 61 -10.51 -2.89 -9.61
C GLN A 61 -10.39 -4.21 -10.37
N MET A 62 -10.43 -4.19 -11.70
CA MET A 62 -10.30 -5.37 -12.56
C MET A 62 -8.98 -6.12 -12.33
N ILE A 63 -7.90 -5.41 -12.06
CA ILE A 63 -6.57 -6.03 -11.89
C ILE A 63 -6.29 -6.52 -10.47
N VAL A 64 -7.11 -6.18 -9.47
CA VAL A 64 -6.89 -6.52 -8.06
C VAL A 64 -6.72 -8.03 -7.86
N ILE A 65 -7.69 -8.82 -8.34
CA ILE A 65 -7.71 -10.26 -8.12
C ILE A 65 -6.50 -10.97 -8.76
N PRO A 66 -6.21 -10.82 -10.08
CA PRO A 66 -5.07 -11.47 -10.69
C PRO A 66 -3.74 -11.01 -10.11
N LEU A 67 -3.62 -9.73 -9.74
CA LEU A 67 -2.43 -9.19 -9.09
C LEU A 67 -2.17 -9.86 -7.74
N VAL A 68 -3.18 -9.89 -6.88
CA VAL A 68 -3.07 -10.44 -5.52
C VAL A 68 -2.77 -11.93 -5.54
N ILE A 69 -3.48 -12.70 -6.36
CA ILE A 69 -3.27 -14.15 -6.46
C ILE A 69 -1.83 -14.44 -6.91
N SER A 70 -1.39 -13.81 -8.00
CA SER A 70 -0.06 -14.05 -8.56
C SER A 70 1.05 -13.56 -7.63
N ALA A 71 0.92 -12.38 -7.02
CA ALA A 71 1.91 -11.81 -6.12
C ALA A 71 2.13 -12.70 -4.87
N ILE A 72 1.04 -13.19 -4.25
CA ILE A 72 1.15 -14.05 -3.05
C ILE A 72 1.80 -15.39 -3.40
N ILE A 73 1.33 -16.05 -4.47
CA ILE A 73 1.87 -17.36 -4.86
C ILE A 73 3.36 -17.26 -5.18
N VAL A 74 3.75 -16.29 -6.01
CA VAL A 74 5.16 -16.07 -6.37
C VAL A 74 5.98 -15.71 -5.12
N GLY A 75 5.48 -14.80 -4.27
CA GLY A 75 6.16 -14.35 -3.07
C GLY A 75 6.42 -15.50 -2.08
N ILE A 76 5.40 -16.32 -1.78
CA ILE A 76 5.55 -17.46 -0.83
C ILE A 76 6.39 -18.59 -1.44
N ALA A 77 6.18 -18.91 -2.71
CA ALA A 77 6.92 -20.00 -3.36
C ALA A 77 8.42 -19.72 -3.45
N SER A 78 8.83 -18.46 -3.60
CA SER A 78 10.24 -18.07 -3.63
C SER A 78 10.98 -18.25 -2.30
N LEU A 79 10.28 -18.42 -1.18
CA LEU A 79 10.88 -18.68 0.14
C LEU A 79 11.40 -20.12 0.32
N GLY A 80 11.02 -21.06 -0.57
CA GLY A 80 11.29 -22.50 -0.42
C GLY A 80 12.67 -22.99 -0.91
N ASP A 81 13.50 -22.21 -1.56
CA ASP A 81 14.52 -22.71 -2.50
C ASP A 81 15.94 -22.98 -1.96
N SER A 82 16.25 -22.88 -0.65
CA SER A 82 17.50 -23.45 -0.11
C SER A 82 17.63 -23.45 1.43
N ARG A 83 18.30 -24.50 1.99
CA ARG A 83 18.50 -24.66 3.46
C ARG A 83 19.34 -23.55 4.12
N GLN A 84 20.28 -22.92 3.43
CA GLN A 84 21.06 -21.80 3.98
C GLN A 84 20.30 -20.46 3.85
N LEU A 85 19.59 -20.26 2.76
CA LEU A 85 18.69 -19.14 2.56
C LEU A 85 17.47 -19.24 3.50
N GLY A 86 17.05 -20.42 3.91
CA GLY A 86 15.96 -20.63 4.84
C GLY A 86 16.13 -19.91 6.19
N LYS A 87 17.34 -19.87 6.77
CA LYS A 87 17.61 -19.14 8.02
C LYS A 87 17.54 -17.62 7.82
N ILE A 88 18.13 -17.13 6.73
CA ILE A 88 18.08 -15.71 6.38
C ILE A 88 16.64 -15.33 6.04
N GLY A 89 15.92 -16.17 5.29
CA GLY A 89 14.52 -15.96 4.94
C GLY A 89 13.59 -15.88 6.17
N ILE A 90 13.74 -16.76 7.15
CA ILE A 90 12.95 -16.71 8.39
C ILE A 90 13.23 -15.43 9.18
N LYS A 91 14.51 -15.02 9.30
CA LYS A 91 14.88 -13.75 9.95
C LYS A 91 14.29 -12.55 9.20
N MET A 92 14.40 -12.55 7.87
CA MET A 92 13.86 -11.52 7.00
C MET A 92 12.35 -11.35 7.17
N VAL A 93 11.60 -12.46 7.06
CA VAL A 93 10.13 -12.45 7.25
C VAL A 93 9.77 -11.98 8.67
N GLY A 94 10.53 -12.43 9.68
CA GLY A 94 10.33 -11.99 11.07
C GLY A 94 10.51 -10.49 11.26
N TYR A 95 11.57 -9.88 10.68
CA TYR A 95 11.78 -8.43 10.75
C TYR A 95 10.74 -7.66 9.93
N TYR A 96 10.38 -8.12 8.74
CA TYR A 96 9.33 -7.51 7.94
C TYR A 96 7.99 -7.52 8.66
N ALA A 97 7.60 -8.66 9.25
CA ALA A 97 6.38 -8.76 10.03
C ALA A 97 6.39 -7.83 11.25
N LEU A 98 7.51 -7.78 12.00
CA LEU A 98 7.65 -6.90 13.16
C LEU A 98 7.47 -5.43 12.77
N ILE A 99 8.18 -4.98 11.73
CA ILE A 99 8.15 -3.60 11.25
C ILE A 99 6.74 -3.24 10.76
N THR A 100 6.11 -4.14 10.01
CA THR A 100 4.75 -3.93 9.48
C THR A 100 3.71 -3.87 10.60
N VAL A 101 3.80 -4.73 11.63
CA VAL A 101 2.90 -4.67 12.80
C VAL A 101 3.03 -3.33 13.52
N ILE A 102 4.26 -2.84 13.72
CA ILE A 102 4.50 -1.53 14.32
C ILE A 102 3.90 -0.42 13.45
N ALA A 103 4.13 -0.45 12.14
CA ALA A 103 3.60 0.53 11.19
C ALA A 103 2.07 0.59 11.21
N VAL A 104 1.39 -0.55 11.18
CA VAL A 104 -0.07 -0.66 11.30
C VAL A 104 -0.56 -0.12 12.64
N THR A 105 0.13 -0.45 13.74
CA THR A 105 -0.22 0.04 15.07
C THR A 105 -0.12 1.56 15.15
N ILE A 106 0.94 2.15 14.58
CA ILE A 106 1.10 3.61 14.46
C ILE A 106 -0.06 4.19 13.63
N GLY A 107 -0.36 3.62 12.47
CA GLY A 107 -1.44 4.09 11.59
C GLY A 107 -2.80 4.08 12.28
N ILE A 108 -3.18 2.96 12.90
CA ILE A 108 -4.43 2.82 13.66
C ILE A 108 -4.48 3.83 14.82
N SER A 109 -3.41 3.93 15.60
CA SER A 109 -3.37 4.81 16.76
C SER A 109 -3.52 6.29 16.40
N LEU A 110 -2.80 6.73 15.35
CA LEU A 110 -2.89 8.11 14.86
C LEU A 110 -4.28 8.42 14.29
N ALA A 111 -4.84 7.52 13.44
CA ALA A 111 -6.14 7.74 12.84
C ALA A 111 -7.28 7.74 13.89
N MET A 112 -7.18 6.92 14.94
CA MET A 112 -8.13 6.92 16.05
C MET A 112 -8.00 8.14 16.96
N ALA A 113 -6.78 8.63 17.18
CA ALA A 113 -6.53 9.81 18.02
C ALA A 113 -6.95 11.12 17.33
N VAL A 114 -6.54 11.30 16.08
CA VAL A 114 -6.76 12.55 15.32
C VAL A 114 -8.16 12.60 14.71
N LYS A 115 -8.75 11.44 14.38
CA LYS A 115 -10.07 11.29 13.75
C LYS A 115 -10.22 12.11 12.45
N PRO A 116 -9.35 11.90 11.45
CA PRO A 116 -9.29 12.74 10.26
C PRO A 116 -10.55 12.67 9.36
N GLY A 117 -11.40 11.66 9.50
CA GLY A 117 -12.64 11.52 8.73
C GLY A 117 -13.89 12.05 9.42
N LYS A 118 -13.75 12.53 10.69
CA LYS A 118 -14.92 12.96 11.46
C LYS A 118 -15.48 14.28 10.93
N GLY A 119 -16.75 14.25 10.53
CA GLY A 119 -17.46 15.44 10.01
C GLY A 119 -17.57 15.47 8.48
N LEU A 120 -16.78 14.66 7.76
CA LEU A 120 -17.01 14.37 6.35
C LEU A 120 -18.39 13.71 6.22
N LYS A 121 -19.25 14.32 5.44
CA LYS A 121 -20.49 13.67 5.00
C LYS A 121 -20.35 13.37 3.52
N PRO A 122 -19.94 12.15 3.13
CA PRO A 122 -20.07 11.75 1.74
C PRO A 122 -21.53 12.00 1.38
N GLN A 123 -21.78 12.74 0.28
CA GLN A 123 -23.16 12.93 -0.16
C GLN A 123 -23.64 11.60 -0.72
N ILE A 124 -24.22 10.80 0.16
CA ILE A 124 -24.82 9.51 -0.15
C ILE A 124 -26.27 9.80 -0.50
N ASP A 125 -26.76 9.34 -1.66
CA ASP A 125 -28.17 9.43 -2.02
C ASP A 125 -29.04 8.76 -0.95
N ALA A 126 -30.28 9.25 -0.77
CA ALA A 126 -31.18 8.77 0.28
C ALA A 126 -31.37 7.24 0.29
N GLN A 127 -31.33 6.58 -0.87
CA GLN A 127 -31.34 5.13 -0.98
C GLN A 127 -30.08 4.46 -0.45
N GLN A 128 -28.91 5.03 -0.71
CA GLN A 128 -27.63 4.54 -0.22
C GLN A 128 -27.47 4.76 1.28
N SER A 129 -28.04 5.86 1.83
CA SER A 129 -28.07 6.12 3.27
C SER A 129 -28.84 5.04 4.04
N GLN A 130 -29.91 4.52 3.48
CA GLN A 130 -30.68 3.41 4.08
C GLN A 130 -29.87 2.11 4.08
N ILE A 131 -29.19 1.79 2.99
CA ILE A 131 -28.32 0.59 2.89
C ILE A 131 -27.15 0.67 3.88
N VAL A 132 -26.51 1.84 4.01
CA VAL A 132 -25.43 2.04 4.99
C VAL A 132 -25.94 1.91 6.42
N GLN A 133 -27.11 2.47 6.75
CA GLN A 133 -27.70 2.34 8.08
C GLN A 133 -28.09 0.89 8.40
N GLU A 134 -28.67 0.15 7.44
CA GLU A 134 -28.99 -1.25 7.60
C GLU A 134 -27.72 -2.10 7.84
N LYS A 135 -26.64 -1.83 7.11
CA LYS A 135 -25.34 -2.49 7.31
C LYS A 135 -24.73 -2.14 8.68
N ILE A 136 -24.79 -0.87 9.10
CA ILE A 136 -24.34 -0.45 10.43
C ILE A 136 -25.12 -1.19 11.53
N GLU A 137 -26.41 -1.39 11.37
CA GLU A 137 -27.22 -2.18 12.30
C GLU A 137 -26.84 -3.67 12.30
N ILE A 138 -26.56 -4.25 11.13
CA ILE A 138 -26.07 -5.63 11.02
C ILE A 138 -24.72 -5.77 11.73
N ILE A 139 -23.76 -4.84 11.48
CA ILE A 139 -22.46 -4.83 12.14
C ILE A 139 -22.60 -4.67 13.66
N LYS A 140 -23.55 -3.85 14.13
CA LYS A 140 -23.83 -3.69 15.58
C LYS A 140 -24.50 -4.92 16.18
N LYS A 141 -25.29 -5.66 15.43
CA LYS A 141 -26.01 -6.86 15.91
C LYS A 141 -25.17 -8.13 15.83
N GLU A 142 -24.17 -8.19 14.97
CA GLU A 142 -23.19 -9.28 14.97
C GLU A 142 -22.34 -9.17 16.26
N THR A 143 -22.89 -9.68 17.37
CA THR A 143 -22.12 -9.98 18.56
C THR A 143 -20.93 -10.84 18.14
N LEU A 144 -19.73 -10.39 18.55
CA LEU A 144 -18.41 -10.94 18.28
C LEU A 144 -18.36 -12.47 18.41
N ASN A 145 -18.77 -13.17 17.38
CA ASN A 145 -18.59 -14.63 17.32
C ASN A 145 -17.26 -14.89 16.58
N ILE A 146 -16.15 -14.84 17.33
CA ILE A 146 -14.79 -15.10 16.81
C ILE A 146 -14.74 -16.41 16.00
N PRO A 147 -15.32 -17.55 16.48
CA PRO A 147 -15.40 -18.78 15.70
C PRO A 147 -16.09 -18.61 14.35
N ALA A 148 -17.20 -17.88 14.29
CA ALA A 148 -17.91 -17.63 13.04
C ALA A 148 -17.10 -16.73 12.08
N LEU A 149 -16.37 -15.73 12.61
CA LEU A 149 -15.46 -14.90 11.82
C LEU A 149 -14.34 -15.74 11.20
N ILE A 150 -13.67 -16.59 11.99
CA ILE A 150 -12.62 -17.48 11.49
C ILE A 150 -13.18 -18.46 10.45
N LEU A 151 -14.36 -19.04 10.72
CA LEU A 151 -14.99 -19.96 9.79
C LEU A 151 -15.36 -19.28 8.46
N ASN A 152 -15.82 -18.03 8.51
CA ASN A 152 -16.13 -17.24 7.32
C ASN A 152 -14.89 -16.82 6.52
N MET A 153 -13.71 -16.86 7.10
CA MET A 153 -12.43 -16.64 6.39
C MET A 153 -11.97 -17.89 5.61
N ILE A 154 -12.45 -19.08 5.99
CA ILE A 154 -12.12 -20.33 5.29
C ILE A 154 -12.97 -20.43 4.03
N PRO A 155 -12.35 -20.56 2.84
CA PRO A 155 -13.11 -20.67 1.60
C PRO A 155 -13.95 -21.92 1.58
N GLY A 156 -15.26 -21.76 1.33
CA GLY A 156 -16.17 -22.87 1.02
C GLY A 156 -15.91 -23.37 -0.41
N ASN A 157 -16.83 -24.20 -0.92
CA ASN A 157 -16.73 -24.67 -2.30
C ASN A 157 -17.00 -23.51 -3.28
N PRO A 158 -16.00 -23.05 -4.06
CA PRO A 158 -16.17 -21.89 -4.95
C PRO A 158 -17.22 -22.10 -6.06
N ILE A 159 -17.58 -23.36 -6.35
CA ILE A 159 -18.56 -23.70 -7.39
C ILE A 159 -20.00 -23.52 -6.87
N ASN A 160 -20.27 -23.87 -5.62
CA ASN A 160 -21.61 -23.73 -5.02
C ASN A 160 -21.98 -22.28 -4.70
N ASP A 161 -20.99 -21.44 -4.39
CA ASP A 161 -21.22 -20.04 -4.04
C ASP A 161 -21.47 -19.15 -5.26
N ALA A 162 -21.18 -19.61 -6.47
CA ALA A 162 -21.46 -18.88 -7.70
C ALA A 162 -22.98 -18.65 -7.93
N ASN A 163 -23.84 -19.54 -7.42
CA ASN A 163 -25.29 -19.44 -7.59
C ASN A 163 -25.97 -18.49 -6.59
N ASN A 164 -25.31 -18.13 -5.47
CA ASN A 164 -25.83 -17.21 -4.45
C ASN A 164 -25.28 -15.79 -4.60
N ALA A 165 -25.13 -15.33 -5.84
CA ALA A 165 -24.34 -14.17 -6.26
C ALA A 165 -24.74 -12.80 -5.69
N LYS A 166 -25.88 -12.66 -5.01
CA LYS A 166 -26.41 -11.32 -4.65
C LYS A 166 -25.89 -10.74 -3.32
N ASN A 167 -25.38 -11.55 -2.37
CA ASN A 167 -25.13 -11.06 -1.00
C ASN A 167 -23.74 -11.33 -0.40
N HIS A 168 -22.75 -11.91 -1.13
CA HIS A 168 -21.54 -12.41 -0.48
C HIS A 168 -20.21 -12.08 -1.18
N MET A 169 -20.14 -11.07 -2.05
CA MET A 169 -18.90 -10.70 -2.73
C MET A 169 -17.82 -10.17 -1.76
N GLU A 170 -18.26 -9.59 -0.66
CA GLU A 170 -17.42 -8.99 0.38
C GLU A 170 -16.62 -10.06 1.16
N THR A 171 -17.26 -11.18 1.50
CA THR A 171 -16.60 -12.30 2.20
C THR A 171 -15.64 -13.05 1.28
N ARG A 172 -15.86 -13.04 -0.04
CA ARG A 172 -15.05 -13.77 -1.03
C ARG A 172 -13.62 -13.29 -1.13
N MET A 173 -13.35 -11.98 -0.99
CA MET A 173 -11.99 -11.47 -1.08
C MET A 173 -11.08 -12.00 0.02
N VAL A 174 -11.57 -12.04 1.27
CA VAL A 174 -10.81 -12.63 2.39
C VAL A 174 -10.61 -14.13 2.18
N GLN A 175 -11.65 -14.84 1.70
CA GLN A 175 -11.55 -16.26 1.39
C GLN A 175 -10.55 -16.55 0.26
N ILE A 176 -10.50 -15.72 -0.78
CA ILE A 176 -9.49 -15.82 -1.84
C ILE A 176 -8.09 -15.65 -1.25
N LEU A 177 -7.87 -14.64 -0.38
CA LEU A 177 -6.58 -14.42 0.27
C LEU A 177 -6.14 -15.63 1.08
N VAL A 178 -7.01 -16.17 1.93
CA VAL A 178 -6.70 -17.34 2.75
C VAL A 178 -6.39 -18.56 1.88
N ALA A 179 -7.20 -18.81 0.83
CA ALA A 179 -6.93 -19.90 -0.11
C ALA A 179 -5.56 -19.76 -0.77
N VAL A 180 -5.25 -18.56 -1.28
CA VAL A 180 -4.02 -18.30 -2.02
C VAL A 180 -2.79 -18.41 -1.12
N ILE A 181 -2.89 -17.99 0.16
CA ILE A 181 -1.81 -18.20 1.15
C ILE A 181 -1.57 -19.69 1.40
N ILE A 182 -2.64 -20.48 1.60
CA ILE A 182 -2.55 -21.93 1.82
C ILE A 182 -1.92 -22.62 0.60
N PHE A 183 -2.42 -22.32 -0.62
CA PHE A 183 -1.87 -22.90 -1.85
C PHE A 183 -0.43 -22.44 -2.11
N GLY A 184 -0.10 -21.17 -1.86
CA GLY A 184 1.27 -20.66 -1.95
C GLY A 184 2.23 -21.40 -1.02
N ALA A 185 1.82 -21.62 0.23
CA ALA A 185 2.58 -22.42 1.20
C ALA A 185 2.72 -23.90 0.75
N ALA A 186 1.66 -24.49 0.20
CA ALA A 186 1.72 -25.84 -0.35
C ALA A 186 2.67 -25.93 -1.55
N PHE A 187 2.65 -24.96 -2.47
CA PHE A 187 3.61 -24.89 -3.57
C PHE A 187 5.04 -24.76 -3.06
N ALA A 188 5.31 -23.90 -2.07
CA ALA A 188 6.63 -23.83 -1.44
C ALA A 188 7.08 -25.17 -0.85
N ALA A 189 6.18 -25.93 -0.26
CA ALA A 189 6.48 -27.20 0.40
C ALA A 189 6.80 -28.35 -0.56
N ILE A 190 6.25 -28.38 -1.78
CA ILE A 190 6.50 -29.45 -2.77
C ILE A 190 7.80 -29.25 -3.58
N GLY A 191 8.53 -28.16 -3.38
CA GLY A 191 9.85 -27.90 -3.95
C GLY A 191 9.84 -27.83 -5.49
N GLU A 192 10.83 -28.44 -6.15
CA GLU A 192 11.06 -28.36 -7.62
C GLU A 192 9.84 -28.70 -8.49
N VAL A 193 8.91 -29.53 -8.01
CA VAL A 193 7.71 -29.93 -8.76
C VAL A 193 6.78 -28.73 -9.04
N ASN A 194 6.89 -27.67 -8.25
CA ASN A 194 6.04 -26.49 -8.39
C ASN A 194 6.47 -25.54 -9.52
N ARG A 195 7.68 -25.68 -10.09
CA ARG A 195 8.24 -24.75 -11.10
C ARG A 195 7.29 -24.36 -12.20
N PRO A 196 6.55 -25.27 -12.87
CA PRO A 196 5.62 -24.88 -13.93
C PRO A 196 4.49 -23.97 -13.44
N VAL A 197 3.99 -24.21 -12.22
CA VAL A 197 2.90 -23.43 -11.63
C VAL A 197 3.40 -22.05 -11.19
N VAL A 198 4.56 -21.99 -10.56
CA VAL A 198 5.16 -20.71 -10.15
C VAL A 198 5.47 -19.86 -11.37
N SER A 199 6.07 -20.43 -12.43
CA SER A 199 6.36 -19.73 -13.68
C SER A 199 5.08 -19.23 -14.39
N PHE A 200 3.98 -19.99 -14.30
CA PHE A 200 2.68 -19.51 -14.77
C PHE A 200 2.23 -18.26 -14.00
N PHE A 201 2.29 -18.28 -12.67
CA PHE A 201 1.90 -17.11 -11.86
C PHE A 201 2.88 -15.94 -12.00
N GLU A 202 4.16 -16.16 -12.22
CA GLU A 202 5.12 -15.12 -12.60
C GLU A 202 4.71 -14.43 -13.92
N SER A 203 4.28 -15.21 -14.91
CA SER A 203 3.78 -14.69 -16.17
C SER A 203 2.48 -13.91 -16.02
N VAL A 204 1.55 -14.40 -15.17
CA VAL A 204 0.30 -13.70 -14.83
C VAL A 204 0.61 -12.40 -14.10
N PHE A 205 1.55 -12.41 -13.14
CA PHE A 205 2.00 -11.22 -12.44
C PHE A 205 2.56 -10.18 -13.41
N ALA A 206 3.49 -10.58 -14.28
CA ALA A 206 4.09 -9.71 -15.29
C ALA A 206 3.05 -9.14 -16.27
N ALA A 207 2.08 -9.95 -16.71
CA ALA A 207 0.99 -9.49 -17.57
C ALA A 207 0.09 -8.47 -16.84
N THR A 208 -0.24 -8.74 -15.57
CA THR A 208 -1.06 -7.82 -14.75
C THR A 208 -0.33 -6.50 -14.51
N MET A 209 0.99 -6.54 -14.29
CA MET A 209 1.84 -5.35 -14.21
C MET A 209 1.78 -4.53 -15.50
N LYS A 210 1.83 -5.20 -16.66
CA LYS A 210 1.72 -4.52 -17.97
C LYS A 210 0.36 -3.87 -18.17
N VAL A 211 -0.72 -4.54 -17.76
CA VAL A 211 -2.08 -3.96 -17.79
C VAL A 211 -2.16 -2.75 -16.86
N THR A 212 -1.53 -2.82 -15.67
CA THR A 212 -1.44 -1.68 -14.75
C THR A 212 -0.75 -0.49 -15.39
N ASP A 213 0.38 -0.71 -16.10
CA ASP A 213 1.07 0.35 -16.84
C ASP A 213 0.14 1.04 -17.86
N TRP A 214 -0.67 0.26 -18.59
CA TRP A 214 -1.64 0.82 -19.55
C TRP A 214 -2.73 1.63 -18.87
N ILE A 215 -3.25 1.15 -17.73
CA ILE A 215 -4.24 1.89 -16.92
C ILE A 215 -3.63 3.19 -16.39
N MET A 216 -2.36 3.18 -15.99
CA MET A 216 -1.67 4.37 -15.49
C MET A 216 -1.44 5.45 -16.55
N VAL A 217 -1.46 5.11 -17.85
CA VAL A 217 -1.45 6.12 -18.93
C VAL A 217 -2.70 7.00 -18.88
N ILE A 218 -3.85 6.43 -18.51
CA ILE A 218 -5.11 7.16 -18.37
C ILE A 218 -5.36 7.67 -16.94
N ALA A 219 -4.37 7.53 -16.05
CA ALA A 219 -4.51 8.03 -14.67
C ALA A 219 -4.72 9.54 -14.61
N MET A 220 -4.08 10.31 -15.49
CA MET A 220 -4.22 11.77 -15.52
C MET A 220 -5.68 12.21 -15.75
N PRO A 221 -6.38 11.84 -16.82
CA PRO A 221 -7.80 12.17 -16.98
C PRO A 221 -8.70 11.54 -15.90
N GLY A 222 -8.36 10.34 -15.40
CA GLY A 222 -9.09 9.70 -14.31
C GLY A 222 -9.04 10.51 -13.00
N ILE A 223 -7.84 10.88 -12.56
CA ILE A 223 -7.61 11.66 -11.34
C ILE A 223 -8.22 13.06 -11.46
N PHE A 224 -8.01 13.73 -12.60
CA PHE A 224 -8.65 15.02 -12.89
C PHE A 224 -10.17 14.93 -12.73
N SER A 225 -10.80 13.97 -13.37
CA SER A 225 -12.25 13.81 -13.37
C SER A 225 -12.80 13.46 -11.98
N LEU A 226 -12.12 12.57 -11.24
CA LEU A 226 -12.49 12.23 -9.87
C LEU A 226 -12.41 13.46 -8.95
N THR A 227 -11.31 14.20 -9.05
CA THR A 227 -11.09 15.39 -8.22
C THR A 227 -12.08 16.50 -8.56
N ALA A 228 -12.27 16.79 -9.86
CA ALA A 228 -13.22 17.80 -10.31
C ALA A 228 -14.65 17.48 -9.88
N TYR A 229 -15.08 16.23 -10.05
CA TYR A 229 -16.40 15.77 -9.64
C TYR A 229 -16.58 15.85 -8.11
N ALA A 230 -15.61 15.39 -7.34
CA ALA A 230 -15.65 15.42 -5.88
C ALA A 230 -15.75 16.86 -5.36
N VAL A 231 -14.90 17.76 -5.85
CA VAL A 231 -14.88 19.18 -5.45
C VAL A 231 -16.14 19.92 -5.91
N ALA A 232 -16.64 19.66 -7.12
CA ALA A 232 -17.89 20.24 -7.60
C ALA A 232 -19.07 19.86 -6.71
N LYS A 233 -19.07 18.61 -6.21
CA LYS A 233 -20.16 18.07 -5.39
C LYS A 233 -20.08 18.54 -3.92
N THR A 234 -18.89 18.63 -3.33
CA THR A 234 -18.70 18.81 -1.88
C THR A 234 -18.06 20.14 -1.48
N GLY A 235 -17.49 20.89 -2.44
CA GLY A 235 -16.85 22.17 -2.18
C GLY A 235 -15.47 22.08 -1.53
N LEU A 236 -14.96 23.24 -1.06
CA LEU A 236 -13.62 23.37 -0.45
C LEU A 236 -13.50 22.72 0.93
N GLU A 237 -14.60 22.48 1.63
CA GLU A 237 -14.57 21.85 2.96
C GLU A 237 -13.97 20.46 2.90
N THR A 238 -14.29 19.69 1.87
CA THR A 238 -13.71 18.36 1.64
C THR A 238 -12.21 18.39 1.45
N ILE A 239 -11.67 19.40 0.76
CA ILE A 239 -10.20 19.55 0.61
C ILE A 239 -9.55 19.79 1.96
N LYS A 240 -10.16 20.61 2.82
CA LYS A 240 -9.64 20.89 4.18
C LYS A 240 -9.61 19.64 5.06
N GLU A 241 -10.58 18.75 4.89
CA GLU A 241 -10.65 17.51 5.66
C GLU A 241 -9.68 16.46 5.10
N LEU A 242 -9.48 16.40 3.79
CA LEU A 242 -8.46 15.55 3.16
C LEU A 242 -7.04 15.95 3.56
N TRP A 243 -6.77 17.23 3.86
CA TRP A 243 -5.48 17.66 4.40
C TRP A 243 -5.15 17.04 5.75
N MET A 244 -6.14 16.88 6.60
CA MET A 244 -5.94 16.21 7.89
C MET A 244 -5.59 14.73 7.70
N TYR A 245 -6.25 14.07 6.75
CA TYR A 245 -5.93 12.69 6.36
C TYR A 245 -4.48 12.56 5.84
N VAL A 246 -4.07 13.45 4.93
CA VAL A 246 -2.69 13.48 4.41
C VAL A 246 -1.69 13.74 5.53
N ALA A 247 -1.97 14.70 6.40
CA ALA A 247 -1.10 15.05 7.52
C ALA A 247 -0.90 13.86 8.49
N VAL A 248 -1.96 13.11 8.80
CA VAL A 248 -1.89 11.92 9.67
C VAL A 248 -1.01 10.84 9.03
N ILE A 249 -1.13 10.61 7.73
CA ILE A 249 -0.27 9.64 7.02
C ILE A 249 1.18 10.10 7.05
N LEU A 250 1.47 11.34 6.64
CA LEU A 250 2.83 11.87 6.62
C LEU A 250 3.47 11.85 8.01
N LEU A 251 2.72 12.15 9.06
CA LEU A 251 3.17 12.02 10.44
C LEU A 251 3.50 10.57 10.79
N GLY A 252 2.64 9.62 10.42
CA GLY A 252 2.90 8.19 10.62
C GLY A 252 4.15 7.71 9.91
N LEU A 253 4.33 8.11 8.64
CA LEU A 253 5.54 7.81 7.85
C LEU A 253 6.79 8.45 8.47
N ALA A 254 6.69 9.66 8.99
CA ALA A 254 7.79 10.33 9.69
C ALA A 254 8.16 9.59 10.98
N ILE A 255 7.19 9.14 11.77
CA ILE A 255 7.44 8.32 12.96
C ILE A 255 8.13 7.00 12.57
N GLN A 256 7.68 6.35 11.49
CA GLN A 256 8.29 5.12 11.00
C GLN A 256 9.78 5.35 10.63
N PHE A 257 10.07 6.41 9.92
CA PHE A 257 11.41 6.75 9.45
C PHE A 257 12.37 7.22 10.57
N PHE A 258 11.91 8.17 11.39
CA PHE A 258 12.76 8.84 12.39
C PHE A 258 12.79 8.15 13.75
N VAL A 259 11.81 7.30 14.05
CA VAL A 259 11.70 6.62 15.36
C VAL A 259 11.79 5.12 15.21
N THR A 260 10.91 4.48 14.42
CA THR A 260 10.82 3.02 14.37
C THR A 260 12.10 2.39 13.82
N TYR A 261 12.56 2.81 12.64
CA TYR A 261 13.77 2.22 12.05
C TYR A 261 15.02 2.45 12.88
N PRO A 262 15.31 3.67 13.39
CA PRO A 262 16.43 3.87 14.31
C PRO A 262 16.38 3.00 15.56
N VAL A 263 15.21 2.83 16.17
CA VAL A 263 15.03 1.96 17.34
C VAL A 263 15.31 0.50 16.99
N ILE A 264 14.75 0.00 15.88
CA ILE A 264 14.95 -1.39 15.45
C ILE A 264 16.42 -1.64 15.08
N ILE A 265 17.06 -0.76 14.33
CA ILE A 265 18.50 -0.87 14.01
C ILE A 265 19.31 -0.96 15.31
N LYS A 266 19.09 -0.06 16.25
CA LYS A 266 19.82 0.00 17.52
C LYS A 266 19.60 -1.23 18.42
N LEU A 267 18.40 -1.81 18.37
CA LEU A 267 18.05 -3.01 19.18
C LEU A 267 18.63 -4.30 18.60
N PHE A 268 18.69 -4.42 17.28
CA PHE A 268 19.00 -5.68 16.61
C PHE A 268 20.34 -5.70 15.85
N SER A 269 21.07 -4.56 15.80
CA SER A 269 22.36 -4.50 15.12
C SER A 269 23.29 -3.45 15.74
N LYS A 270 24.53 -3.41 15.23
CA LYS A 270 25.54 -2.38 15.58
C LYS A 270 25.64 -1.29 14.50
N VAL A 271 24.73 -1.29 13.53
CA VAL A 271 24.73 -0.37 12.39
C VAL A 271 24.46 1.06 12.87
N LYS A 272 25.24 2.02 12.39
CA LYS A 272 24.97 3.44 12.61
C LYS A 272 23.88 3.92 11.65
N VAL A 273 22.75 4.31 12.22
CA VAL A 273 21.54 4.72 11.45
C VAL A 273 21.85 5.80 10.43
N PHE A 274 22.61 6.82 10.85
CA PHE A 274 22.90 7.96 9.99
C PHE A 274 23.77 7.56 8.79
N SER A 275 24.80 6.72 8.99
CA SER A 275 25.66 6.20 7.92
C SER A 275 24.85 5.36 6.92
N LEU A 276 23.93 4.49 7.40
CA LEU A 276 23.04 3.74 6.53
C LEU A 276 22.16 4.67 5.69
N TYR A 277 21.52 5.67 6.31
CA TYR A 277 20.65 6.61 5.60
C TYR A 277 21.41 7.43 4.56
N GLN A 278 22.64 7.84 4.85
CA GLN A 278 23.50 8.50 3.88
C GLN A 278 23.86 7.56 2.72
N ALA A 279 24.26 6.31 3.01
CA ALA A 279 24.61 5.33 1.99
C ALA A 279 23.46 5.07 0.99
N ILE A 280 22.21 5.03 1.45
CA ILE A 280 21.04 4.74 0.62
C ILE A 280 20.31 5.99 0.11
N THR A 281 20.86 7.19 0.30
CA THR A 281 20.18 8.45 -0.09
C THR A 281 19.80 8.46 -1.57
N GLU A 282 20.64 7.95 -2.47
CA GLU A 282 20.34 7.88 -3.90
C GLU A 282 19.14 6.96 -4.19
N ALA A 283 19.07 5.81 -3.51
CA ALA A 283 17.92 4.93 -3.62
C ALA A 283 16.62 5.61 -3.12
N MET A 284 16.70 6.37 -2.00
CA MET A 284 15.55 7.17 -1.52
C MET A 284 15.11 8.21 -2.55
N MET A 285 16.05 8.89 -3.21
CA MET A 285 15.76 9.88 -4.24
C MET A 285 15.06 9.27 -5.45
N VAL A 286 15.56 8.12 -5.92
CA VAL A 286 14.96 7.38 -7.03
C VAL A 286 13.58 6.84 -6.64
N ALA A 287 13.42 6.33 -5.42
CA ALA A 287 12.14 5.87 -4.87
C ALA A 287 11.10 7.00 -4.85
N PHE A 288 11.48 8.18 -4.37
CA PHE A 288 10.61 9.35 -4.39
C PHE A 288 10.19 9.74 -5.80
N GLY A 289 11.14 9.78 -6.74
CA GLY A 289 10.87 10.15 -8.14
C GLY A 289 10.03 9.13 -8.90
N THR A 290 10.22 7.83 -8.63
CA THR A 290 9.54 6.75 -9.36
C THR A 290 8.21 6.37 -8.72
N ALA A 291 8.08 6.53 -7.40
CA ALA A 291 7.04 5.93 -6.58
C ALA A 291 6.89 4.42 -6.85
N SER A 292 8.04 3.73 -7.04
CA SER A 292 8.08 2.30 -7.36
C SER A 292 9.30 1.65 -6.73
N SER A 293 9.08 0.77 -5.76
CA SER A 293 10.15 -0.01 -5.11
C SER A 293 10.84 -0.93 -6.12
N SER A 294 10.07 -1.56 -7.03
CA SER A 294 10.62 -2.43 -8.07
C SER A 294 11.51 -1.69 -9.08
N ALA A 295 11.12 -0.48 -9.51
CA ALA A 295 11.95 0.34 -10.39
C ALA A 295 13.19 0.89 -9.69
N THR A 296 13.16 1.04 -8.36
CA THR A 296 14.27 1.52 -7.54
C THR A 296 15.25 0.40 -7.18
N LEU A 297 14.83 -0.85 -7.24
CA LEU A 297 15.57 -2.02 -6.74
C LEU A 297 17.03 -2.08 -7.21
N PRO A 298 17.36 -1.88 -8.51
CA PRO A 298 18.77 -1.91 -8.94
C PRO A 298 19.65 -0.87 -8.23
N VAL A 299 19.10 0.33 -7.99
CA VAL A 299 19.80 1.41 -7.28
C VAL A 299 19.91 1.09 -5.79
N THR A 300 18.86 0.49 -5.20
CA THR A 300 18.88 0.03 -3.80
C THR A 300 19.97 -1.01 -3.58
N ILE A 301 20.07 -2.01 -4.48
CA ILE A 301 21.14 -3.02 -4.44
C ILE A 301 22.50 -2.36 -4.53
N ALA A 302 22.72 -1.49 -5.52
CA ALA A 302 23.99 -0.81 -5.70
C ALA A 302 24.39 0.04 -4.49
N CYS A 303 23.47 0.78 -3.88
CA CYS A 303 23.69 1.55 -2.67
C CYS A 303 24.03 0.66 -1.48
N CYS A 304 23.30 -0.43 -1.29
CA CYS A 304 23.49 -1.38 -0.19
C CYS A 304 24.84 -2.11 -0.30
N GLU A 305 25.23 -2.56 -1.49
CA GLU A 305 26.51 -3.26 -1.70
C GLU A 305 27.70 -2.32 -1.65
N ARG A 306 27.67 -1.22 -2.43
CA ARG A 306 28.84 -0.41 -2.69
C ARG A 306 29.09 0.68 -1.66
N ARG A 307 28.06 1.09 -0.88
CA ARG A 307 28.16 2.17 0.11
C ARG A 307 27.81 1.72 1.51
N ALA A 308 26.76 0.88 1.66
CA ALA A 308 26.39 0.37 2.97
C ALA A 308 27.21 -0.86 3.40
N GLY A 309 28.06 -1.41 2.53
CA GLY A 309 28.93 -2.54 2.87
C GLY A 309 28.18 -3.87 3.10
N ILE A 310 26.97 -4.00 2.61
CA ILE A 310 26.18 -5.23 2.74
C ILE A 310 26.61 -6.21 1.65
N SER A 311 26.90 -7.48 2.01
CA SER A 311 27.35 -8.46 1.01
C SER A 311 26.34 -8.65 -0.11
N GLY A 312 26.82 -8.88 -1.35
CA GLY A 312 25.97 -9.13 -2.52
C GLY A 312 25.06 -10.35 -2.35
N LYS A 313 25.47 -11.33 -1.55
CA LYS A 313 24.65 -12.50 -1.19
C LYS A 313 23.39 -12.11 -0.43
N ILE A 314 23.47 -11.18 0.51
CA ILE A 314 22.31 -10.70 1.28
C ILE A 314 21.49 -9.73 0.43
N CYS A 315 22.14 -8.82 -0.27
CA CYS A 315 21.45 -7.86 -1.13
C CYS A 315 20.62 -8.56 -2.21
N SER A 316 21.19 -9.55 -2.91
CA SER A 316 20.51 -10.26 -3.98
C SER A 316 19.33 -11.13 -3.52
N PHE A 317 19.27 -11.48 -2.23
CA PHE A 317 18.18 -12.27 -1.67
C PHE A 317 17.12 -11.37 -0.95
N VAL A 318 17.57 -10.50 -0.04
CA VAL A 318 16.67 -9.74 0.83
C VAL A 318 15.96 -8.61 0.08
N LEU A 319 16.70 -7.83 -0.73
CA LEU A 319 16.15 -6.63 -1.35
C LEU A 319 15.09 -6.90 -2.43
N PRO A 320 15.22 -7.89 -3.34
CA PRO A 320 14.16 -8.22 -4.29
C PRO A 320 12.87 -8.70 -3.62
N LEU A 321 12.99 -9.53 -2.57
CA LEU A 321 11.84 -9.98 -1.79
C LEU A 321 11.22 -8.82 -0.99
N GLY A 322 12.05 -7.94 -0.42
CA GLY A 322 11.60 -6.72 0.25
C GLY A 322 10.80 -5.81 -0.67
N ALA A 323 11.31 -5.52 -1.86
CA ALA A 323 10.64 -4.66 -2.84
C ALA A 323 9.23 -5.12 -3.25
N THR A 324 8.87 -6.38 -2.95
CA THR A 324 7.55 -6.95 -3.24
C THR A 324 6.73 -7.30 -2.00
N MET A 325 7.37 -7.74 -0.91
CA MET A 325 6.68 -8.27 0.28
C MET A 325 6.74 -7.33 1.50
N ASN A 326 7.74 -6.45 1.57
CA ASN A 326 7.93 -5.54 2.69
C ASN A 326 7.36 -4.15 2.38
N MET A 327 6.05 -4.02 2.56
CA MET A 327 5.30 -2.80 2.26
C MET A 327 4.72 -2.19 3.54
N ASP A 328 5.56 -1.98 4.55
CA ASP A 328 5.14 -1.50 5.87
C ASP A 328 4.54 -0.08 5.85
N ALA A 329 5.11 0.82 5.04
CA ALA A 329 4.52 2.14 4.82
C ALA A 329 3.17 2.07 4.10
N THR A 330 3.00 1.07 3.22
CA THR A 330 1.72 0.79 2.56
C THR A 330 0.68 0.27 3.56
N ALA A 331 1.09 -0.61 4.48
CA ALA A 331 0.22 -1.10 5.55
C ALA A 331 -0.24 0.03 6.50
N LEU A 332 0.68 0.93 6.87
CA LEU A 332 0.36 2.13 7.63
C LEU A 332 -0.66 3.00 6.89
N PHE A 333 -0.40 3.31 5.64
CA PHE A 333 -1.32 4.06 4.78
C PHE A 333 -2.70 3.41 4.73
N GLN A 334 -2.78 2.12 4.45
CA GLN A 334 -4.04 1.38 4.34
C GLN A 334 -4.82 1.39 5.65
N SER A 335 -4.15 1.21 6.78
CA SER A 335 -4.81 1.26 8.09
C SER A 335 -5.40 2.64 8.39
N VAL A 336 -4.67 3.73 8.08
CA VAL A 336 -5.18 5.10 8.21
C VAL A 336 -6.35 5.35 7.27
N ALA A 337 -6.23 4.92 6.00
CA ALA A 337 -7.25 5.12 4.98
C ALA A 337 -8.58 4.43 5.32
N VAL A 338 -8.52 3.18 5.81
CA VAL A 338 -9.72 2.43 6.21
C VAL A 338 -10.42 3.09 7.39
N ILE A 339 -9.66 3.54 8.42
CA ILE A 339 -10.24 4.22 9.58
C ILE A 339 -10.81 5.59 9.18
N PHE A 340 -10.12 6.31 8.32
CA PHE A 340 -10.62 7.56 7.75
C PHE A 340 -11.97 7.37 7.06
N ILE A 341 -12.09 6.35 6.20
CA ILE A 341 -13.34 6.01 5.52
C ILE A 341 -14.40 5.60 6.53
N ALA A 342 -14.08 4.74 7.50
CA ALA A 342 -15.02 4.34 8.54
C ALA A 342 -15.58 5.56 9.30
N GLN A 343 -14.72 6.53 9.62
CA GLN A 343 -15.12 7.78 10.27
C GLN A 343 -16.00 8.66 9.37
N ALA A 344 -15.68 8.74 8.07
CA ALA A 344 -16.46 9.50 7.09
C ALA A 344 -17.87 8.93 6.88
N TYR A 345 -18.02 7.61 7.02
CA TYR A 345 -19.32 6.92 6.92
C TYR A 345 -20.00 6.69 8.27
N ASP A 346 -19.49 7.33 9.36
CA ASP A 346 -19.99 7.15 10.74
C ASP A 346 -20.05 5.68 11.20
N ILE A 347 -19.18 4.82 10.65
CA ILE A 347 -19.04 3.40 11.05
C ILE A 347 -18.29 3.34 12.39
N THR A 348 -18.96 2.78 13.40
CA THR A 348 -18.34 2.59 14.72
C THR A 348 -17.40 1.38 14.68
N LEU A 349 -16.11 1.61 14.94
CA LEU A 349 -15.09 0.56 14.96
C LEU A 349 -14.97 -0.05 16.34
N SER A 350 -15.27 -1.35 16.47
CA SER A 350 -14.98 -2.10 17.70
C SER A 350 -13.49 -2.47 17.77
N PRO A 351 -12.95 -2.77 18.98
CA PRO A 351 -11.55 -3.21 19.12
C PRO A 351 -11.20 -4.41 18.24
N LEU A 352 -12.13 -5.36 18.06
CA LEU A 352 -11.89 -6.51 17.18
C LEU A 352 -11.85 -6.12 15.70
N MET A 353 -12.68 -5.18 15.26
CA MET A 353 -12.61 -4.65 13.89
C MET A 353 -11.26 -3.96 13.63
N LEU A 354 -10.72 -3.23 14.61
CA LEU A 354 -9.39 -2.64 14.49
C LEU A 354 -8.30 -3.70 14.33
N VAL A 355 -8.39 -4.81 15.08
CA VAL A 355 -7.47 -5.94 14.91
C VAL A 355 -7.64 -6.57 13.52
N LEU A 356 -8.87 -6.81 13.08
CA LEU A 356 -9.16 -7.36 11.74
C LEU A 356 -8.61 -6.45 10.63
N ILE A 357 -8.86 -5.14 10.71
CA ILE A 357 -8.31 -4.14 9.79
C ILE A 357 -6.79 -4.21 9.78
N GLY A 358 -6.16 -4.32 10.96
CA GLY A 358 -4.71 -4.46 11.07
C GLY A 358 -4.18 -5.71 10.38
N VAL A 359 -4.78 -6.86 10.61
CA VAL A 359 -4.41 -8.13 9.94
C VAL A 359 -4.59 -8.04 8.43
N LEU A 360 -5.72 -7.51 7.98
CA LEU A 360 -6.00 -7.33 6.55
C LEU A 360 -5.05 -6.32 5.92
N ALA A 361 -4.63 -5.27 6.63
CA ALA A 361 -3.64 -4.31 6.14
C ALA A 361 -2.26 -4.96 5.97
N ILE A 362 -1.83 -5.81 6.91
CA ILE A 362 -0.57 -6.57 6.79
C ILE A 362 -0.62 -7.48 5.55
N VAL A 363 -1.71 -8.23 5.37
CA VAL A 363 -1.85 -9.14 4.23
C VAL A 363 -1.96 -8.36 2.92
N ALA A 364 -2.82 -7.35 2.86
CA ALA A 364 -3.02 -6.54 1.65
C ALA A 364 -1.76 -5.78 1.23
N SER A 365 -0.99 -5.24 2.18
CA SER A 365 0.28 -4.57 1.88
C SER A 365 1.32 -5.55 1.33
N SER A 366 1.45 -6.74 1.92
CA SER A 366 2.38 -7.78 1.45
C SER A 366 2.04 -8.32 0.06
N THR A 367 0.83 -8.08 -0.43
CA THR A 367 0.39 -8.43 -1.80
C THR A 367 0.45 -7.25 -2.76
N SER A 368 0.76 -6.06 -2.24
CA SER A 368 0.96 -4.87 -3.07
C SER A 368 2.22 -5.02 -3.91
N ALA A 369 2.09 -4.90 -5.23
CA ALA A 369 3.25 -4.84 -6.10
C ALA A 369 4.07 -3.56 -5.84
N GLY A 370 5.39 -3.61 -6.06
CA GLY A 370 6.28 -2.46 -5.91
C GLY A 370 6.14 -1.40 -7.01
N ILE A 371 4.91 -1.09 -7.42
CA ILE A 371 4.55 -0.15 -8.49
C ILE A 371 3.71 1.01 -7.95
N PRO A 372 3.64 2.12 -8.70
CA PRO A 372 2.84 3.26 -8.31
C PRO A 372 1.37 2.91 -8.03
N SER A 373 0.83 3.47 -6.94
CA SER A 373 -0.57 3.34 -6.50
C SER A 373 -1.05 1.91 -6.19
N ALA A 374 -0.17 0.91 -6.14
CA ALA A 374 -0.55 -0.48 -5.82
C ALA A 374 -1.23 -0.60 -4.45
N GLY A 375 -0.82 0.21 -3.47
CA GLY A 375 -1.42 0.22 -2.13
C GLY A 375 -2.90 0.61 -2.13
N VAL A 376 -3.34 1.50 -3.03
CA VAL A 376 -4.77 1.82 -3.18
C VAL A 376 -5.51 0.67 -3.83
N ILE A 377 -4.89 -0.01 -4.80
CA ILE A 377 -5.51 -1.17 -5.45
C ILE A 377 -5.86 -2.23 -4.41
N THR A 378 -4.90 -2.58 -3.56
CA THR A 378 -5.10 -3.62 -2.52
C THR A 378 -5.93 -3.14 -1.33
N LEU A 379 -6.14 -1.83 -1.15
CA LEU A 379 -7.02 -1.27 -0.14
C LEU A 379 -8.48 -1.77 -0.27
N ALA A 380 -8.93 -2.10 -1.48
CA ALA A 380 -10.26 -2.69 -1.71
C ALA A 380 -10.49 -3.93 -0.85
N LEU A 381 -9.46 -4.75 -0.64
CA LEU A 381 -9.55 -5.96 0.18
C LEU A 381 -9.94 -5.65 1.63
N ILE A 382 -9.39 -4.56 2.17
CA ILE A 382 -9.63 -4.16 3.56
C ILE A 382 -10.99 -3.48 3.68
N LEU A 383 -11.36 -2.64 2.70
CA LEU A 383 -12.65 -1.96 2.69
C LEU A 383 -13.81 -2.97 2.59
N GLN A 384 -13.69 -3.96 1.71
CA GLN A 384 -14.68 -5.01 1.56
C GLN A 384 -14.65 -6.01 2.72
N GLY A 385 -13.47 -6.52 3.07
CA GLY A 385 -13.33 -7.54 4.11
C GLY A 385 -13.47 -7.01 5.54
N GLY A 386 -12.96 -5.81 5.81
CA GLY A 386 -12.95 -5.20 7.14
C GLY A 386 -14.17 -4.33 7.45
N LEU A 387 -14.60 -3.51 6.50
CA LEU A 387 -15.76 -2.61 6.66
C LEU A 387 -17.03 -3.10 5.99
N LYS A 388 -16.96 -4.23 5.28
CA LYS A 388 -18.09 -4.82 4.52
C LYS A 388 -18.73 -3.84 3.52
N LEU A 389 -17.92 -2.96 2.92
CA LEU A 389 -18.40 -2.02 1.91
C LEU A 389 -18.68 -2.74 0.59
N SER A 390 -19.76 -2.34 -0.09
CA SER A 390 -20.06 -2.78 -1.45
C SER A 390 -19.05 -2.24 -2.46
N ILE A 391 -19.04 -2.79 -3.67
CA ILE A 391 -18.16 -2.32 -4.76
C ILE A 391 -18.38 -0.85 -5.08
N GLU A 392 -19.65 -0.39 -5.03
CA GLU A 392 -20.02 1.00 -5.29
C GLU A 392 -19.51 1.93 -4.20
N GLU A 393 -19.64 1.55 -2.93
CA GLU A 393 -19.13 2.31 -1.78
C GLU A 393 -17.60 2.36 -1.77
N VAL A 394 -16.93 1.28 -2.15
CA VAL A 394 -15.47 1.26 -2.36
C VAL A 394 -15.06 2.22 -3.48
N GLY A 395 -15.83 2.28 -4.57
CA GLY A 395 -15.59 3.24 -5.65
C GLY A 395 -15.67 4.69 -5.18
N GLN A 396 -16.65 5.03 -4.33
CA GLN A 396 -16.78 6.37 -3.75
C GLN A 396 -15.65 6.67 -2.76
N ALA A 397 -15.28 5.71 -1.91
CA ALA A 397 -14.16 5.83 -1.01
C ALA A 397 -12.83 6.07 -1.76
N TYR A 398 -12.64 5.39 -2.90
CA TYR A 398 -11.49 5.61 -3.76
C TYR A 398 -11.44 7.02 -4.33
N ALA A 399 -12.58 7.60 -4.73
CA ALA A 399 -12.61 8.97 -5.23
C ALA A 399 -12.06 9.99 -4.23
N LEU A 400 -12.29 9.76 -2.93
CA LEU A 400 -11.74 10.60 -1.86
C LEU A 400 -10.23 10.43 -1.69
N ILE A 401 -9.74 9.20 -1.73
CA ILE A 401 -8.34 8.87 -1.41
C ILE A 401 -7.42 9.11 -2.61
N PHE A 402 -7.88 8.74 -3.81
CA PHE A 402 -7.05 8.71 -5.02
C PHE A 402 -6.50 10.07 -5.42
N ALA A 403 -7.22 11.14 -5.09
CA ALA A 403 -6.80 12.51 -5.38
C ALA A 403 -5.40 12.84 -4.81
N PHE A 404 -5.08 12.32 -3.64
CA PHE A 404 -3.82 12.58 -2.95
C PHE A 404 -2.85 11.39 -2.96
N ASP A 405 -3.30 10.20 -3.41
CA ASP A 405 -2.51 8.97 -3.35
C ASP A 405 -1.13 9.13 -3.97
N ARG A 406 -1.03 9.79 -5.12
CA ARG A 406 0.26 9.93 -5.83
C ARG A 406 1.32 10.64 -5.00
N ILE A 407 0.94 11.69 -4.28
CA ILE A 407 1.85 12.45 -3.41
C ILE A 407 2.27 11.56 -2.22
N ILE A 408 1.27 10.93 -1.60
CA ILE A 408 1.49 10.02 -0.47
C ILE A 408 2.38 8.85 -0.90
N ASP A 409 2.16 8.31 -2.10
CA ASP A 409 2.88 7.16 -2.64
C ASP A 409 4.38 7.43 -2.83
N MET A 410 4.76 8.65 -3.23
CA MET A 410 6.16 9.06 -3.33
C MET A 410 6.87 8.94 -1.97
N PHE A 411 6.27 9.48 -0.89
CA PHE A 411 6.81 9.36 0.47
C PHE A 411 6.77 7.90 0.95
N ARG A 412 5.67 7.20 0.74
CA ARG A 412 5.47 5.80 1.12
C ARG A 412 6.53 4.89 0.50
N THR A 413 6.87 5.10 -0.76
CA THR A 413 7.89 4.32 -1.46
C THR A 413 9.29 4.55 -0.89
N VAL A 414 9.63 5.79 -0.50
CA VAL A 414 10.89 6.07 0.20
C VAL A 414 11.00 5.25 1.49
N ILE A 415 9.92 5.21 2.26
CA ILE A 415 9.88 4.47 3.52
C ILE A 415 10.02 2.96 3.28
N ASN A 416 9.30 2.38 2.31
CA ASN A 416 9.41 0.97 1.96
C ASN A 416 10.84 0.59 1.54
N VAL A 417 11.46 1.35 0.63
CA VAL A 417 12.85 1.11 0.19
C VAL A 417 13.84 1.25 1.34
N THR A 418 13.63 2.21 2.24
CA THR A 418 14.44 2.35 3.45
C THR A 418 14.28 1.15 4.37
N SER A 419 13.07 0.64 4.57
CA SER A 419 12.78 -0.56 5.35
C SER A 419 13.54 -1.78 4.81
N ASP A 420 13.57 -1.97 3.50
CA ASP A 420 14.31 -3.07 2.86
C ASP A 420 15.81 -3.00 3.19
N ALA A 421 16.42 -1.82 3.06
CA ALA A 421 17.82 -1.60 3.39
C ALA A 421 18.10 -1.76 4.89
N VAL A 422 17.18 -1.32 5.75
CA VAL A 422 17.26 -1.52 7.21
C VAL A 422 17.29 -3.00 7.55
N VAL A 423 16.38 -3.79 7.02
CA VAL A 423 16.34 -5.24 7.30
C VAL A 423 17.56 -5.95 6.71
N ALA A 424 17.98 -5.59 5.49
CA ALA A 424 19.20 -6.14 4.89
C ALA A 424 20.43 -5.84 5.75
N SER A 425 20.58 -4.62 6.27
CA SER A 425 21.68 -4.22 7.13
C SER A 425 21.70 -4.94 8.49
N ILE A 426 20.53 -5.15 9.10
CA ILE A 426 20.41 -5.90 10.35
C ILE A 426 20.81 -7.36 10.13
N ILE A 427 20.34 -7.98 9.07
CA ILE A 427 20.69 -9.36 8.74
C ILE A 427 22.19 -9.48 8.45
N ALA A 428 22.75 -8.58 7.64
CA ALA A 428 24.18 -8.58 7.32
C ALA A 428 25.05 -8.40 8.58
N SER A 429 24.65 -7.48 9.46
CA SER A 429 25.32 -7.29 10.77
C SER A 429 25.31 -8.56 11.63
N ASN A 430 24.18 -9.29 11.64
CA ASN A 430 24.00 -10.49 12.47
C ASN A 430 24.64 -11.74 11.87
N GLU A 431 24.84 -11.79 10.57
CA GLU A 431 25.50 -12.91 9.87
C GLU A 431 27.01 -12.67 9.65
N GLY A 432 27.55 -11.50 10.07
CA GLY A 432 28.96 -11.14 9.84
C GLY A 432 29.27 -10.80 8.38
N GLU A 433 28.28 -10.42 7.62
CA GLU A 433 28.31 -10.13 6.17
C GLU A 433 28.20 -8.60 5.90
N LEU A 434 28.60 -7.77 6.89
CA LEU A 434 28.58 -6.31 6.80
C LEU A 434 30.00 -5.75 6.95
N ASP A 435 30.44 -4.96 5.97
CA ASP A 435 31.68 -4.19 6.04
C ASP A 435 31.41 -2.84 6.71
N TYR A 436 31.82 -2.72 7.98
CA TYR A 436 31.62 -1.51 8.77
C TYR A 436 32.56 -0.37 8.35
N GLU A 437 33.78 -0.68 7.82
CA GLU A 437 34.72 0.33 7.36
C GLU A 437 34.16 1.05 6.13
N LEU A 438 33.63 0.28 5.19
CA LEU A 438 32.96 0.83 4.01
C LEU A 438 31.72 1.65 4.39
N LEU A 439 30.89 1.18 5.32
CA LEU A 439 29.67 1.89 5.76
C LEU A 439 29.99 3.24 6.41
N GLU A 440 31.11 3.36 7.13
CA GLU A 440 31.46 4.55 7.90
C GLU A 440 32.36 5.54 7.14
N ASN A 441 32.90 5.14 6.00
CA ASN A 441 33.86 5.94 5.22
C ASN A 441 33.23 6.61 4.00
N GLU A 442 32.72 7.84 4.18
CA GLU A 442 32.11 8.61 3.09
C GLU A 442 33.07 8.96 1.95
N GLU A 443 34.40 8.97 2.16
CA GLU A 443 35.37 9.29 1.11
C GLU A 443 35.45 8.17 0.08
N VAL A 444 35.37 6.93 0.51
CA VAL A 444 35.36 5.75 -0.37
C VAL A 444 34.10 5.74 -1.29
N TRP A 445 32.98 6.29 -0.84
CA TRP A 445 31.76 6.34 -1.67
C TRP A 445 31.90 7.27 -2.88
N LYS A 446 32.80 8.27 -2.83
CA LYS A 446 33.03 9.22 -3.93
C LYS A 446 33.88 8.63 -5.05
N GLU A 447 34.67 7.59 -4.77
CA GLU A 447 35.51 6.92 -5.74
C GLU A 447 34.78 5.80 -6.50
N VAL A 448 33.60 5.39 -6.04
CA VAL A 448 32.80 4.25 -6.55
C VAL A 448 31.68 4.72 -7.51
N VAL A 449 31.55 6.03 -7.74
CA VAL A 449 30.67 6.66 -8.72
C VAL A 449 31.49 7.02 -9.96
#